data_e1ec51236c9ff7374493ce386a50a1cf
#
_entry.id   e1ec51236c9ff7374493ce386a50a1cf
#
_cell.length_a   1.000
_cell.length_b   1.000
_cell.length_c   1.000
_cell.angle_alpha   90.00
_cell.angle_beta   90.00
_cell.angle_gamma   90.00
#
_symmetry.space_group_name_H-M   'P 1'
#
loop_
_entity.id
_entity.type
_entity.pdbx_description
1 polymer ?
#
loop_
_entity_poly.entity_id
_entity_poly.type
_entity_poly.pdbx_seq_one_letter_code
_entity_poly.pdbx_strand_id
1 'polypeptide(L)'
;MKRFNIAILSLVSLALISAQVKAQQKNFNQLFTAGHANAFIGGLYDGFYPYWQLKQHGNFGLGAPDKLDGELVILEGKIYQTQHTGKTFEVDPKSLTPFAAVNYFHADKAIKLSTEYNKASLMALLDSITANSIGIYAIHLKGKFKHIKTRAFPPVNQKPYTPLAQLLNKQHFFEYKALDGDFVGYNLPAYMEGANITGYHFHFISAERNAGGHVIDFTTEKDMMVEIDFLDSFTVQFPQTNDFKSFDFKKDRSEEVKSVEIGKKE
;
A
#
# COMPACT_ATOMS: atom_id res chain seq x y z
N MET A 1 -82.15 -11.42 4.32
CA MET A 1 -81.12 -10.68 3.55
C MET A 1 -79.88 -10.56 4.43
N LYS A 2 -78.88 -11.42 4.20
CA LYS A 2 -77.60 -11.39 4.93
C LYS A 2 -76.59 -10.61 4.07
N ARG A 3 -76.12 -9.48 4.61
CA ARG A 3 -75.06 -8.70 3.98
C ARG A 3 -73.73 -9.43 4.24
N PHE A 4 -73.11 -9.91 3.18
CA PHE A 4 -71.72 -10.40 3.19
C PHE A 4 -70.78 -9.18 3.21
N ASN A 5 -70.13 -8.95 4.32
CA ASN A 5 -69.00 -8.05 4.38
C ASN A 5 -67.78 -8.74 3.83
N ILE A 6 -67.42 -8.42 2.59
CA ILE A 6 -66.15 -8.81 2.02
C ILE A 6 -65.11 -7.89 2.64
N ALA A 7 -64.43 -8.38 3.69
CA ALA A 7 -63.19 -7.79 4.17
C ALA A 7 -62.14 -8.03 3.07
N ILE A 8 -61.85 -7.01 2.30
CA ILE A 8 -60.67 -6.97 1.43
C ILE A 8 -59.46 -6.92 2.37
N LEU A 9 -58.89 -8.08 2.66
CA LEU A 9 -57.55 -8.20 3.19
C LEU A 9 -56.62 -7.73 2.08
N SER A 10 -56.34 -6.43 2.06
CA SER A 10 -55.16 -5.91 1.37
C SER A 10 -53.95 -6.52 2.02
N LEU A 11 -53.53 -7.66 1.49
CA LEU A 11 -52.16 -8.14 1.67
C LEU A 11 -51.27 -7.03 1.06
N VAL A 12 -50.95 -6.06 1.90
CA VAL A 12 -49.73 -5.31 1.72
C VAL A 12 -48.61 -6.32 1.89
N SER A 13 -48.30 -7.01 0.80
CA SER A 13 -47.02 -7.67 0.65
C SER A 13 -45.99 -6.56 0.77
N LEU A 14 -45.59 -6.24 2.02
CA LEU A 14 -44.33 -5.63 2.29
C LEU A 14 -43.31 -6.56 1.64
N ALA A 15 -43.05 -6.32 0.37
CA ALA A 15 -41.81 -6.73 -0.22
C ALA A 15 -40.73 -6.07 0.64
N LEU A 16 -40.33 -6.76 1.69
CA LEU A 16 -39.05 -6.61 2.31
C LEU A 16 -38.04 -6.78 1.17
N ILE A 17 -37.79 -5.69 0.46
CA ILE A 17 -36.55 -5.51 -0.26
C ILE A 17 -35.52 -5.53 0.87
N SER A 18 -35.20 -6.74 1.31
CA SER A 18 -33.94 -7.00 1.98
C SER A 18 -32.91 -6.57 0.93
N ALA A 19 -32.53 -5.30 0.99
CA ALA A 19 -31.26 -4.87 0.46
C ALA A 19 -30.27 -5.78 1.18
N GLN A 20 -29.97 -6.91 0.54
CA GLN A 20 -28.82 -7.70 0.92
C GLN A 20 -27.66 -6.77 0.67
N VAL A 21 -27.30 -6.01 1.69
CA VAL A 21 -25.95 -5.50 1.83
C VAL A 21 -25.12 -6.79 1.81
N LYS A 22 -24.68 -7.20 0.62
CA LYS A 22 -23.67 -8.23 0.50
C LYS A 22 -22.51 -7.65 1.29
N ALA A 23 -22.38 -8.10 2.54
CA ALA A 23 -21.16 -7.85 3.27
C ALA A 23 -20.06 -8.33 2.33
N GLN A 24 -19.23 -7.41 1.87
CA GLN A 24 -18.13 -7.74 0.96
C GLN A 24 -17.32 -8.80 1.70
N GLN A 25 -17.36 -10.01 1.19
CA GLN A 25 -16.63 -11.12 1.81
C GLN A 25 -15.15 -10.73 1.75
N LYS A 26 -14.52 -10.61 2.92
CA LYS A 26 -13.09 -10.30 2.98
C LYS A 26 -12.34 -11.40 2.24
N ASN A 27 -11.69 -11.03 1.15
CA ASN A 27 -10.78 -11.93 0.46
C ASN A 27 -9.40 -11.77 1.08
N PHE A 28 -9.01 -12.73 1.92
CA PHE A 28 -7.73 -12.68 2.64
C PHE A 28 -6.52 -12.94 1.74
N ASN A 29 -6.70 -13.59 0.58
CA ASN A 29 -5.59 -13.95 -0.30
C ASN A 29 -5.50 -13.05 -1.55
N GLN A 30 -5.99 -11.81 -1.46
CA GLN A 30 -6.02 -10.90 -2.58
C GLN A 30 -5.25 -9.61 -2.30
N LEU A 31 -4.34 -9.25 -3.21
CA LEU A 31 -3.81 -7.90 -3.30
C LEU A 31 -4.79 -7.01 -4.07
N PHE A 32 -5.19 -5.91 -3.46
CA PHE A 32 -5.92 -4.84 -4.14
C PHE A 32 -5.01 -3.65 -4.38
N THR A 33 -4.99 -3.13 -5.61
CA THR A 33 -4.22 -1.93 -5.96
C THR A 33 -5.17 -0.87 -6.50
N ALA A 34 -5.16 0.30 -5.88
CA ALA A 34 -5.74 1.53 -6.43
C ALA A 34 -4.67 2.24 -7.26
N GLY A 35 -4.97 2.56 -8.52
CA GLY A 35 -4.01 3.20 -9.43
C GLY A 35 -3.18 2.21 -10.25
N HIS A 36 -2.17 2.75 -10.94
CA HIS A 36 -1.27 2.01 -11.81
C HIS A 36 0.16 2.54 -11.61
N ALA A 37 1.12 1.69 -11.29
CA ALA A 37 2.46 2.13 -10.91
C ALA A 37 3.14 2.98 -11.99
N ASN A 38 3.11 2.55 -13.27
CA ASN A 38 3.71 3.35 -14.34
C ASN A 38 3.05 4.72 -14.53
N ALA A 39 1.73 4.83 -14.29
CA ALA A 39 1.04 6.10 -14.36
C ALA A 39 1.46 7.02 -13.20
N PHE A 40 1.54 6.47 -11.99
CA PHE A 40 2.02 7.19 -10.82
C PHE A 40 3.49 7.63 -10.99
N ILE A 41 4.40 6.73 -11.34
CA ILE A 41 5.82 7.04 -11.59
C ILE A 41 5.95 8.07 -12.73
N GLY A 42 5.08 8.00 -13.74
CA GLY A 42 5.04 8.92 -14.87
C GLY A 42 4.43 10.29 -14.58
N GLY A 43 3.96 10.54 -13.34
CA GLY A 43 3.51 11.85 -12.90
C GLY A 43 1.99 12.00 -12.70
N LEU A 44 1.20 10.93 -12.68
CA LEU A 44 -0.22 11.05 -12.34
C LEU A 44 -0.42 10.97 -10.82
N TYR A 45 -0.26 12.12 -10.14
CA TYR A 45 -0.29 12.20 -8.67
C TYR A 45 -1.63 12.65 -8.10
N ASP A 46 -2.62 13.01 -8.91
CA ASP A 46 -3.94 13.36 -8.38
C ASP A 46 -4.61 12.13 -7.77
N GLY A 47 -4.94 12.22 -6.50
CA GLY A 47 -5.68 11.21 -5.79
C GLY A 47 -7.09 11.02 -6.37
N PHE A 48 -7.50 9.78 -6.56
CA PHE A 48 -8.83 9.44 -7.07
C PHE A 48 -9.57 8.45 -6.19
N TYR A 49 -8.83 7.69 -5.38
CA TYR A 49 -9.38 6.61 -4.56
C TYR A 49 -9.43 7.01 -3.09
N PRO A 50 -10.65 7.10 -2.48
CA PRO A 50 -10.77 7.52 -1.08
C PRO A 50 -10.22 6.47 -0.11
N TYR A 51 -9.56 6.89 0.95
CA TYR A 51 -9.01 5.98 1.96
C TYR A 51 -10.07 5.12 2.65
N TRP A 52 -11.29 5.61 2.85
CA TRP A 52 -12.37 4.82 3.42
C TRP A 52 -12.77 3.64 2.52
N GLN A 53 -12.69 3.79 1.19
CA GLN A 53 -12.87 2.68 0.25
C GLN A 53 -11.66 1.73 0.25
N LEU A 54 -10.44 2.29 0.31
CA LEU A 54 -9.22 1.49 0.36
C LEU A 54 -9.24 0.52 1.55
N LYS A 55 -9.71 0.98 2.72
CA LYS A 55 -9.89 0.17 3.93
C LYS A 55 -10.91 -0.98 3.79
N GLN A 56 -11.76 -0.95 2.76
CA GLN A 56 -12.67 -2.06 2.46
C GLN A 56 -11.99 -3.21 1.70
N HIS A 57 -10.75 -3.00 1.25
CA HIS A 57 -9.95 -3.99 0.54
C HIS A 57 -8.77 -4.52 1.35
N GLY A 58 -8.44 -3.87 2.46
CA GLY A 58 -7.33 -4.33 3.29
C GLY A 58 -7.15 -3.54 4.59
N ASN A 59 -6.40 -4.14 5.49
CA ASN A 59 -5.99 -3.54 6.78
C ASN A 59 -4.47 -3.37 6.88
N PHE A 60 -3.74 -3.76 5.82
CA PHE A 60 -2.30 -3.75 5.69
C PHE A 60 -1.92 -3.26 4.29
N GLY A 61 -0.87 -2.46 4.16
CA GLY A 61 -0.43 -1.98 2.86
C GLY A 61 0.39 -0.70 2.89
N LEU A 62 0.68 -0.20 1.70
CA LEU A 62 1.46 1.01 1.49
C LEU A 62 0.96 1.78 0.26
N GLY A 63 1.45 3.00 0.07
CA GLY A 63 1.08 3.82 -1.08
C GLY A 63 1.60 5.25 -0.98
N ALA A 64 1.04 6.13 -1.81
CA ALA A 64 1.34 7.55 -1.85
C ALA A 64 0.08 8.40 -1.61
N PRO A 65 0.19 9.50 -0.88
CA PRO A 65 -0.92 10.45 -0.72
C PRO A 65 -1.12 11.29 -1.99
N ASP A 66 -2.28 11.97 -2.04
CA ASP A 66 -2.59 12.93 -3.11
C ASP A 66 -1.43 13.88 -3.34
N LYS A 67 -1.13 14.15 -4.62
CA LYS A 67 -0.02 15.04 -5.06
C LYS A 67 1.36 14.66 -4.56
N LEU A 68 1.61 13.41 -4.24
CA LEU A 68 2.90 12.93 -3.76
C LEU A 68 3.33 13.60 -2.42
N ASP A 69 2.41 13.99 -1.55
CA ASP A 69 2.73 14.64 -0.26
C ASP A 69 3.26 13.65 0.78
N GLY A 70 4.35 12.95 0.45
CA GLY A 70 4.99 11.98 1.34
C GLY A 70 4.65 10.53 1.03
N GLU A 71 4.61 9.69 2.07
CA GLU A 71 4.46 8.23 1.98
C GLU A 71 3.32 7.74 2.88
N LEU A 72 2.62 6.68 2.47
CA LEU A 72 1.54 6.07 3.25
C LEU A 72 1.93 4.71 3.79
N VAL A 73 1.52 4.44 5.02
CA VAL A 73 1.48 3.10 5.63
C VAL A 73 0.04 2.80 6.04
N ILE A 74 -0.45 1.63 5.66
CA ILE A 74 -1.71 1.07 6.14
C ILE A 74 -1.37 -0.08 7.07
N LEU A 75 -1.73 0.05 8.34
CA LEU A 75 -1.45 -0.97 9.35
C LEU A 75 -2.62 -1.07 10.32
N GLU A 76 -3.10 -2.29 10.58
CA GLU A 76 -4.23 -2.57 11.47
C GLU A 76 -5.50 -1.76 11.10
N GLY A 77 -5.69 -1.49 9.79
CA GLY A 77 -6.82 -0.72 9.27
C GLY A 77 -6.77 0.78 9.52
N LYS A 78 -5.66 1.31 10.02
CA LYS A 78 -5.36 2.73 10.09
C LYS A 78 -4.42 3.14 8.98
N ILE A 79 -4.53 4.37 8.51
CA ILE A 79 -3.69 4.91 7.44
C ILE A 79 -2.88 6.07 8.01
N TYR A 80 -1.57 5.99 7.87
CA TYR A 80 -0.64 7.00 8.33
C TYR A 80 0.10 7.61 7.14
N GLN A 81 0.30 8.91 7.19
CA GLN A 81 1.09 9.66 6.20
C GLN A 81 2.35 10.20 6.88
N THR A 82 3.50 9.99 6.23
CA THR A 82 4.76 10.64 6.59
C THR A 82 5.12 11.65 5.52
N GLN A 83 5.10 12.93 5.86
CA GLN A 83 5.45 14.03 4.97
C GLN A 83 6.97 14.23 4.86
N HIS A 84 7.40 14.95 3.83
CA HIS A 84 8.82 15.32 3.62
C HIS A 84 9.44 16.13 4.78
N THR A 85 8.63 16.68 5.68
CA THR A 85 9.07 17.34 6.91
C THR A 85 9.40 16.36 8.04
N GLY A 86 9.14 15.06 7.85
CA GLY A 86 9.20 14.02 8.88
C GLY A 86 7.94 13.90 9.73
N LYS A 87 6.99 14.85 9.60
CA LYS A 87 5.72 14.78 10.32
C LYS A 87 4.94 13.54 9.90
N THR A 88 4.57 12.71 10.87
CA THR A 88 3.77 11.49 10.68
C THR A 88 2.47 11.59 11.48
N PHE A 89 1.35 11.23 10.87
CA PHE A 89 0.02 11.34 11.49
C PHE A 89 -0.99 10.40 10.83
N GLU A 90 -2.06 10.05 11.55
CA GLU A 90 -3.20 9.34 10.99
C GLU A 90 -4.02 10.29 10.11
N VAL A 91 -4.38 9.85 8.90
CA VAL A 91 -5.03 10.68 7.89
C VAL A 91 -6.56 10.63 7.95
N ASP A 92 -7.22 11.67 7.42
CA ASP A 92 -8.67 11.71 7.24
C ASP A 92 -9.10 10.61 6.24
N PRO A 93 -10.07 9.75 6.60
CA PRO A 93 -10.60 8.72 5.70
C PRO A 93 -11.16 9.23 4.37
N LYS A 94 -11.49 10.50 4.26
CA LYS A 94 -11.98 11.14 3.02
C LYS A 94 -10.85 11.56 2.08
N SER A 95 -9.61 11.60 2.57
CA SER A 95 -8.45 11.90 1.71
C SER A 95 -8.29 10.84 0.63
N LEU A 96 -7.54 11.18 -0.40
CA LEU A 96 -7.42 10.38 -1.63
C LEU A 96 -5.99 9.88 -1.83
N THR A 97 -5.86 8.76 -2.55
CA THR A 97 -4.58 8.25 -3.04
C THR A 97 -4.59 8.14 -4.57
N PRO A 98 -3.49 8.46 -5.25
CA PRO A 98 -3.27 8.13 -6.66
C PRO A 98 -2.76 6.71 -6.85
N PHE A 99 -2.09 6.14 -5.82
CA PHE A 99 -1.52 4.79 -5.87
C PHE A 99 -1.40 4.21 -4.46
N ALA A 100 -2.00 3.05 -4.24
CA ALA A 100 -1.83 2.27 -3.01
C ALA A 100 -2.09 0.79 -3.25
N ALA A 101 -1.36 -0.07 -2.55
CA ALA A 101 -1.55 -1.50 -2.53
C ALA A 101 -1.94 -1.95 -1.11
N VAL A 102 -3.01 -2.76 -0.98
CA VAL A 102 -3.51 -3.24 0.31
C VAL A 102 -4.00 -4.68 0.22
N ASN A 103 -3.94 -5.39 1.33
CA ASN A 103 -4.59 -6.69 1.53
C ASN A 103 -5.13 -6.81 2.96
N TYR A 104 -6.00 -7.77 3.19
CA TYR A 104 -6.31 -8.23 4.54
C TYR A 104 -5.21 -9.18 4.99
N PHE A 105 -4.26 -8.67 5.76
CA PHE A 105 -3.08 -9.43 6.18
C PHE A 105 -3.45 -10.55 7.14
N HIS A 106 -3.03 -11.76 6.80
CA HIS A 106 -3.13 -12.96 7.62
C HIS A 106 -1.83 -13.76 7.47
N ALA A 107 -0.99 -13.78 8.48
CA ALA A 107 0.30 -14.45 8.41
C ALA A 107 0.15 -15.96 8.20
N ASP A 108 0.60 -16.47 7.06
CA ASP A 108 0.75 -17.91 6.80
C ASP A 108 2.05 -18.45 7.40
N LYS A 109 3.06 -17.59 7.52
CA LYS A 109 4.36 -17.93 8.08
C LYS A 109 4.87 -16.81 8.98
N ALA A 110 5.39 -17.21 10.14
CA ALA A 110 6.04 -16.30 11.08
C ALA A 110 7.43 -16.85 11.45
N ILE A 111 8.43 -15.96 11.47
CA ILE A 111 9.82 -16.31 11.74
C ILE A 111 10.40 -15.28 12.70
N LYS A 112 11.07 -15.77 13.74
CA LYS A 112 11.84 -14.93 14.63
C LYS A 112 13.29 -14.85 14.12
N LEU A 113 13.80 -13.64 13.90
CA LEU A 113 15.18 -13.43 13.47
C LEU A 113 16.13 -13.78 14.61
N SER A 114 17.08 -14.68 14.36
CA SER A 114 18.05 -15.14 15.38
C SER A 114 19.25 -14.20 15.54
N THR A 115 19.47 -13.31 14.58
CA THR A 115 20.59 -12.38 14.52
C THR A 115 20.20 -11.06 13.88
N GLU A 116 21.12 -10.12 13.79
CA GLU A 116 20.97 -8.89 13.01
C GLU A 116 21.03 -9.19 11.50
N TYR A 117 20.21 -8.46 10.72
CA TYR A 117 20.20 -8.52 9.26
C TYR A 117 20.27 -7.10 8.70
N ASN A 118 21.13 -6.88 7.72
CA ASN A 118 21.03 -5.71 6.84
C ASN A 118 20.04 -5.99 5.71
N LYS A 119 19.73 -4.97 4.89
CA LYS A 119 18.77 -5.09 3.78
C LYS A 119 19.07 -6.27 2.87
N ALA A 120 20.33 -6.42 2.41
CA ALA A 120 20.70 -7.49 1.47
C ALA A 120 20.55 -8.88 2.07
N SER A 121 21.03 -9.09 3.30
CA SER A 121 20.95 -10.38 3.98
C SER A 121 19.52 -10.76 4.36
N LEU A 122 18.66 -9.78 4.70
CA LEU A 122 17.24 -10.04 4.96
C LEU A 122 16.51 -10.44 3.67
N MET A 123 16.76 -9.73 2.55
CA MET A 123 16.16 -10.10 1.25
C MET A 123 16.56 -11.52 0.86
N ALA A 124 17.84 -11.90 1.01
CA ALA A 124 18.29 -13.27 0.73
C ALA A 124 17.62 -14.33 1.64
N LEU A 125 17.39 -14.01 2.91
CA LEU A 125 16.64 -14.86 3.81
C LEU A 125 15.18 -15.01 3.31
N LEU A 126 14.52 -13.93 2.99
CA LEU A 126 13.14 -13.92 2.48
C LEU A 126 13.04 -14.72 1.17
N ASP A 127 13.96 -14.55 0.24
CA ASP A 127 14.02 -15.33 -1.01
C ASP A 127 14.12 -16.83 -0.73
N SER A 128 14.92 -17.24 0.26
CA SER A 128 15.04 -18.65 0.66
C SER A 128 13.75 -19.22 1.25
N ILE A 129 12.94 -18.38 1.88
CA ILE A 129 11.69 -18.76 2.52
C ILE A 129 10.55 -18.83 1.51
N THR A 130 10.52 -17.89 0.58
CA THR A 130 9.48 -17.77 -0.43
C THR A 130 9.75 -18.60 -1.67
N ALA A 131 10.93 -19.17 -1.85
CA ALA A 131 11.43 -20.13 -2.87
C ALA A 131 10.68 -20.20 -4.24
N ASN A 132 9.63 -19.40 -4.40
CA ASN A 132 8.76 -19.34 -5.58
C ASN A 132 8.69 -17.89 -6.09
N SER A 133 9.47 -17.61 -7.11
CA SER A 133 9.56 -16.27 -7.72
C SER A 133 8.28 -15.75 -8.37
N ILE A 134 7.22 -16.58 -8.46
CA ILE A 134 5.93 -16.19 -9.02
C ILE A 134 4.87 -15.84 -7.97
N GLY A 135 5.19 -15.97 -6.68
CA GLY A 135 4.27 -15.66 -5.58
C GLY A 135 4.09 -14.15 -5.36
N ILE A 136 2.95 -13.78 -4.83
CA ILE A 136 2.66 -12.43 -4.32
C ILE A 136 2.76 -12.53 -2.80
N TYR A 137 3.67 -11.76 -2.19
CA TYR A 137 3.94 -11.84 -0.76
C TYR A 137 3.72 -10.50 -0.09
N ALA A 138 2.82 -10.44 0.89
CA ALA A 138 2.77 -9.35 1.85
C ALA A 138 3.70 -9.69 3.03
N ILE A 139 4.51 -8.73 3.45
CA ILE A 139 5.58 -8.96 4.42
C ILE A 139 5.52 -7.89 5.51
N HIS A 140 5.39 -8.35 6.74
CA HIS A 140 5.38 -7.52 7.93
C HIS A 140 6.61 -7.83 8.79
N LEU A 141 7.49 -6.84 9.01
CA LEU A 141 8.54 -6.94 10.01
C LEU A 141 8.16 -6.10 11.21
N LYS A 142 8.27 -6.66 12.40
CA LYS A 142 7.93 -5.99 13.65
C LYS A 142 9.03 -6.16 14.68
N GLY A 143 9.44 -5.05 15.27
CA GLY A 143 10.41 -5.05 16.37
C GLY A 143 11.34 -3.86 16.33
N LYS A 144 12.53 -4.00 16.92
CA LYS A 144 13.52 -2.94 17.03
C LYS A 144 14.51 -2.99 15.88
N PHE A 145 14.66 -1.86 15.21
CA PHE A 145 15.68 -1.67 14.18
C PHE A 145 16.89 -0.96 14.80
N LYS A 146 18.07 -1.45 14.49
CA LYS A 146 19.34 -0.81 14.87
C LYS A 146 19.56 0.48 14.10
N HIS A 147 19.21 0.47 12.80
CA HIS A 147 19.27 1.61 11.91
C HIS A 147 18.17 1.50 10.84
N ILE A 148 17.59 2.62 10.48
CA ILE A 148 16.65 2.74 9.36
C ILE A 148 16.95 4.02 8.62
N LYS A 149 17.07 3.97 7.28
CA LYS A 149 17.06 5.13 6.39
C LYS A 149 15.76 5.10 5.58
N THR A 150 14.97 6.16 5.70
CA THR A 150 13.73 6.34 4.92
C THR A 150 13.81 7.61 4.10
N ARG A 151 12.84 7.79 3.18
CA ARG A 151 12.62 9.02 2.44
C ARG A 151 11.14 9.37 2.36
N ALA A 152 10.86 10.65 2.04
CA ALA A 152 9.58 11.14 1.58
C ALA A 152 9.76 12.28 0.58
N PHE A 153 8.82 12.42 -0.36
CA PHE A 153 8.80 13.53 -1.32
C PHE A 153 7.94 14.69 -0.82
N PRO A 154 8.29 15.94 -1.15
CA PRO A 154 7.40 17.08 -0.97
C PRO A 154 6.24 17.02 -1.99
N PRO A 155 5.09 17.67 -1.69
CA PRO A 155 3.95 17.68 -2.59
C PRO A 155 4.30 18.39 -3.92
N VAL A 156 3.77 17.83 -5.02
CA VAL A 156 3.87 18.40 -6.37
C VAL A 156 2.53 19.03 -6.74
N ASN A 157 2.50 20.37 -6.78
CA ASN A 157 1.26 21.12 -6.96
C ASN A 157 1.06 21.68 -8.37
N GLN A 158 2.10 21.69 -9.20
CA GLN A 158 2.07 22.35 -10.52
C GLN A 158 1.94 21.30 -11.64
N LYS A 159 0.88 21.41 -12.42
CA LYS A 159 0.69 20.62 -13.65
C LYS A 159 1.32 21.31 -14.88
N PRO A 160 1.79 20.53 -15.89
CA PRO A 160 1.88 19.08 -15.87
C PRO A 160 2.89 18.59 -14.84
N TYR A 161 2.56 17.49 -14.14
CA TYR A 161 3.43 16.97 -13.11
C TYR A 161 4.73 16.38 -13.69
N THR A 162 5.84 16.65 -13.04
CA THR A 162 7.13 16.07 -13.38
C THR A 162 7.17 14.58 -13.00
N PRO A 163 7.61 13.66 -13.89
CA PRO A 163 7.79 12.24 -13.55
C PRO A 163 8.68 12.02 -12.32
N LEU A 164 8.36 11.01 -11.51
CA LEU A 164 8.97 10.80 -10.20
C LEU A 164 10.48 10.61 -10.25
N ALA A 165 10.99 9.91 -11.27
CA ALA A 165 12.43 9.72 -11.46
C ALA A 165 13.21 11.03 -11.68
N GLN A 166 12.54 12.09 -12.13
CA GLN A 166 13.15 13.43 -12.28
C GLN A 166 13.07 14.25 -10.99
N LEU A 167 12.37 13.78 -9.97
CA LEU A 167 12.21 14.42 -8.67
C LEU A 167 13.15 13.85 -7.60
N LEU A 168 14.02 12.89 -7.92
CA LEU A 168 14.89 12.23 -6.95
C LEU A 168 15.77 13.21 -6.13
N ASN A 169 16.11 14.36 -6.69
CA ASN A 169 16.83 15.41 -5.98
C ASN A 169 15.96 16.23 -5.01
N LYS A 170 14.64 15.98 -4.98
CA LYS A 170 13.69 16.66 -4.08
C LYS A 170 13.30 15.80 -2.88
N GLN A 171 13.69 14.54 -2.86
CA GLN A 171 13.38 13.66 -1.73
C GLN A 171 14.12 14.09 -0.46
N HIS A 172 13.46 13.94 0.67
CA HIS A 172 14.00 14.18 2.00
C HIS A 172 14.28 12.87 2.67
N PHE A 173 15.49 12.68 3.17
CA PHE A 173 15.91 11.48 3.87
C PHE A 173 15.82 11.66 5.37
N PHE A 174 15.47 10.58 6.05
CA PHE A 174 15.43 10.49 7.51
C PHE A 174 16.24 9.28 7.95
N GLU A 175 16.99 9.43 9.03
CA GLU A 175 17.74 8.35 9.64
C GLU A 175 17.31 8.17 11.09
N TYR A 176 17.02 6.94 11.45
CA TYR A 176 16.59 6.55 12.79
C TYR A 176 17.54 5.49 13.33
N LYS A 177 17.82 5.56 14.65
CA LYS A 177 18.68 4.59 15.36
C LYS A 177 17.92 4.03 16.55
N ALA A 178 18.07 2.72 16.77
CA ALA A 178 17.51 2.00 17.90
C ALA A 178 15.99 2.26 18.10
N LEU A 179 15.22 2.24 16.98
CA LEU A 179 13.80 2.60 16.94
C LEU A 179 12.92 1.38 16.74
N ASP A 180 11.90 1.24 17.58
CA ASP A 180 10.86 0.22 17.44
C ASP A 180 9.83 0.63 16.39
N GLY A 181 9.35 -0.34 15.62
CA GLY A 181 8.33 -0.09 14.61
C GLY A 181 8.04 -1.27 13.71
N ASP A 182 7.36 -0.95 12.63
CA ASP A 182 6.84 -1.91 11.67
C ASP A 182 7.31 -1.56 10.25
N PHE A 183 7.82 -2.54 9.50
CA PHE A 183 7.86 -2.46 8.05
C PHE A 183 6.61 -3.13 7.49
N VAL A 184 5.95 -2.40 6.63
CA VAL A 184 4.80 -2.86 5.85
C VAL A 184 5.22 -2.89 4.40
N GLY A 185 5.09 -4.04 3.74
CA GLY A 185 5.55 -4.13 2.36
C GLY A 185 5.17 -5.40 1.65
N TYR A 186 5.68 -5.47 0.43
CA TYR A 186 5.42 -6.57 -0.49
C TYR A 186 6.70 -7.02 -1.18
N ASN A 187 6.69 -8.28 -1.62
CA ASN A 187 7.54 -8.77 -2.70
C ASN A 187 6.64 -9.22 -3.84
N LEU A 188 6.65 -8.47 -4.94
CA LEU A 188 5.76 -8.69 -6.07
C LEU A 188 6.53 -9.25 -7.27
N PRO A 189 5.98 -10.27 -7.96
CA PRO A 189 6.64 -10.92 -9.09
C PRO A 189 6.68 -10.04 -10.34
N ALA A 190 7.66 -10.33 -11.22
CA ALA A 190 7.91 -9.54 -12.43
C ALA A 190 6.71 -9.42 -13.38
N TYR A 191 5.80 -10.40 -13.41
CA TYR A 191 4.60 -10.31 -14.28
C TYR A 191 3.60 -9.22 -13.85
N MET A 192 3.78 -8.59 -12.69
CA MET A 192 2.99 -7.45 -12.23
C MET A 192 3.62 -6.10 -12.61
N GLU A 193 4.76 -6.12 -13.30
CA GLU A 193 5.46 -4.90 -13.69
C GLU A 193 4.56 -3.94 -14.47
N GLY A 194 4.71 -2.66 -14.15
CA GLY A 194 3.89 -1.59 -14.70
C GLY A 194 2.57 -1.39 -13.98
N ALA A 195 1.83 -2.44 -13.71
CA ALA A 195 0.59 -2.34 -12.90
C ALA A 195 0.90 -2.06 -11.43
N ASN A 196 2.00 -2.66 -10.93
CA ASN A 196 2.48 -2.48 -9.57
C ASN A 196 4.02 -2.31 -9.54
N ILE A 197 4.57 -2.05 -8.35
CA ILE A 197 6.02 -1.95 -8.10
C ILE A 197 6.52 -3.35 -7.75
N THR A 198 7.33 -3.95 -8.62
CA THR A 198 7.82 -5.32 -8.48
C THR A 198 9.07 -5.41 -7.60
N GLY A 199 9.34 -6.61 -7.05
CA GLY A 199 10.40 -6.84 -6.08
C GLY A 199 10.01 -6.41 -4.67
N TYR A 200 11.00 -6.22 -3.81
CA TYR A 200 10.79 -5.81 -2.42
C TYR A 200 10.55 -4.29 -2.31
N HIS A 201 9.39 -3.94 -1.77
CA HIS A 201 9.00 -2.56 -1.52
C HIS A 201 8.45 -2.44 -0.09
N PHE A 202 9.07 -1.61 0.73
CA PHE A 202 8.69 -1.43 2.14
C PHE A 202 8.52 0.03 2.51
N HIS A 203 7.50 0.30 3.33
CA HIS A 203 7.37 1.53 4.10
C HIS A 203 7.53 1.23 5.59
N PHE A 204 8.06 2.19 6.32
CA PHE A 204 8.26 2.14 7.76
C PHE A 204 7.25 3.01 8.50
N ILE A 205 6.83 2.55 9.68
CA ILE A 205 6.12 3.33 10.68
C ILE A 205 6.66 2.99 12.06
N SER A 206 7.02 3.99 12.87
CA SER A 206 7.47 3.77 14.26
C SER A 206 6.34 3.24 15.13
N ALA A 207 6.67 2.54 16.21
CA ALA A 207 5.70 2.05 17.19
C ALA A 207 4.84 3.19 17.77
N GLU A 208 5.44 4.37 17.96
CA GLU A 208 4.79 5.60 18.44
C GLU A 208 3.95 6.32 17.36
N ARG A 209 3.99 5.83 16.09
CA ARG A 209 3.27 6.41 14.94
C ARG A 209 3.64 7.88 14.65
N ASN A 210 4.84 8.30 15.00
CA ASN A 210 5.35 9.68 14.84
C ASN A 210 6.56 9.79 13.89
N ALA A 211 7.04 8.68 13.33
CA ALA A 211 8.11 8.62 12.33
C ALA A 211 7.78 7.54 11.28
N GLY A 212 8.28 7.71 10.04
CA GLY A 212 7.99 6.76 8.97
C GLY A 212 8.69 7.09 7.65
N GLY A 213 8.14 6.58 6.54
CA GLY A 213 8.58 6.86 5.17
C GLY A 213 8.92 5.60 4.36
N HIS A 214 9.23 5.79 3.08
CA HIS A 214 9.69 4.72 2.19
C HIS A 214 11.09 4.25 2.59
N VAL A 215 11.27 2.94 2.74
CA VAL A 215 12.51 2.34 3.25
C VAL A 215 13.59 2.27 2.18
N ILE A 216 14.70 2.94 2.42
CA ILE A 216 15.88 2.92 1.53
C ILE A 216 16.88 1.87 2.01
N ASP A 217 17.23 1.90 3.31
CA ASP A 217 18.18 0.99 3.90
C ASP A 217 17.88 0.75 5.37
N PHE A 218 18.37 -0.35 5.94
CA PHE A 218 18.17 -0.68 7.33
C PHE A 218 19.13 -1.75 7.85
N THR A 219 19.19 -1.84 9.17
CA THR A 219 19.73 -2.98 9.92
C THR A 219 18.76 -3.33 11.04
N THR A 220 18.35 -4.60 11.10
CA THR A 220 17.51 -5.11 12.19
C THR A 220 18.29 -5.34 13.46
N GLU A 221 17.62 -5.33 14.60
CA GLU A 221 18.10 -6.04 15.78
C GLU A 221 17.78 -7.55 15.66
N LYS A 222 18.34 -8.35 16.56
CA LYS A 222 17.91 -9.75 16.75
C LYS A 222 16.51 -9.79 17.38
N ASP A 223 15.90 -10.96 17.34
CA ASP A 223 14.60 -11.26 17.95
C ASP A 223 13.40 -10.55 17.33
N MET A 224 13.57 -9.83 16.20
CA MET A 224 12.45 -9.28 15.43
C MET A 224 11.59 -10.40 14.82
N MET A 225 10.31 -10.11 14.63
CA MET A 225 9.37 -11.00 13.95
C MET A 225 9.23 -10.60 12.48
N VAL A 226 9.27 -11.59 11.61
CA VAL A 226 8.93 -11.50 10.19
C VAL A 226 7.71 -12.36 9.96
N GLU A 227 6.64 -11.75 9.49
CA GLU A 227 5.40 -12.42 9.14
C GLU A 227 5.18 -12.30 7.62
N ILE A 228 4.77 -13.39 6.99
CA ILE A 228 4.57 -13.46 5.53
C ILE A 228 3.18 -14.01 5.27
N ASP A 229 2.44 -13.30 4.43
CA ASP A 229 1.12 -13.66 3.92
C ASP A 229 1.26 -13.97 2.42
N PHE A 230 0.78 -15.15 1.99
CA PHE A 230 0.85 -15.64 0.62
C PHE A 230 -0.45 -15.30 -0.11
N LEU A 231 -0.36 -14.37 -1.06
CA LEU A 231 -1.51 -13.94 -1.84
C LEU A 231 -1.55 -14.68 -3.17
N ASP A 232 -2.74 -15.10 -3.61
CA ASP A 232 -2.95 -15.92 -4.81
C ASP A 232 -3.63 -15.15 -5.96
N SER A 233 -4.08 -13.94 -5.68
CA SER A 233 -4.81 -13.12 -6.65
C SER A 233 -4.53 -11.63 -6.48
N PHE A 234 -4.78 -10.85 -7.53
CA PHE A 234 -4.70 -9.40 -7.45
C PHE A 234 -5.79 -8.73 -8.29
N THR A 235 -6.20 -7.55 -7.83
CA THR A 235 -7.14 -6.68 -8.53
C THR A 235 -6.53 -5.28 -8.63
N VAL A 236 -6.66 -4.65 -9.78
CA VAL A 236 -6.23 -3.26 -10.00
C VAL A 236 -7.42 -2.42 -10.39
N GLN A 237 -7.64 -1.33 -9.66
CA GLN A 237 -8.68 -0.35 -10.00
C GLN A 237 -8.04 0.92 -10.55
N PHE A 238 -8.42 1.26 -11.78
CA PHE A 238 -7.87 2.41 -12.50
C PHE A 238 -8.73 3.66 -12.32
N PRO A 239 -8.11 4.85 -12.27
CA PRO A 239 -8.85 6.11 -12.35
C PRO A 239 -9.54 6.26 -13.70
N GLN A 240 -10.72 6.89 -13.70
CA GLN A 240 -11.49 7.16 -14.94
C GLN A 240 -11.27 8.58 -15.46
N THR A 241 -10.13 9.19 -15.13
CA THR A 241 -9.78 10.56 -15.53
C THR A 241 -9.28 10.64 -16.96
N ASN A 242 -9.37 11.83 -17.56
CA ASN A 242 -8.85 12.05 -18.92
C ASN A 242 -7.33 11.92 -18.97
N ASP A 243 -6.62 12.37 -17.92
CA ASP A 243 -5.17 12.26 -17.82
C ASP A 243 -4.73 10.78 -17.87
N PHE A 244 -5.45 9.90 -17.16
CA PHE A 244 -5.16 8.45 -17.20
C PHE A 244 -5.46 7.84 -18.58
N LYS A 245 -6.59 8.23 -19.22
CA LYS A 245 -6.97 7.72 -20.55
C LYS A 245 -6.00 8.13 -21.66
N SER A 246 -5.36 9.29 -21.51
CA SER A 246 -4.37 9.82 -22.46
C SER A 246 -2.93 9.49 -22.11
N PHE A 247 -2.69 8.79 -20.99
CA PHE A 247 -1.33 8.47 -20.54
C PHE A 247 -0.65 7.47 -21.49
N ASP A 248 0.64 7.70 -21.77
CA ASP A 248 1.43 6.80 -22.60
C ASP A 248 1.91 5.56 -21.80
N PHE A 249 1.11 4.49 -21.86
CA PHE A 249 1.44 3.20 -21.28
C PHE A 249 2.43 2.36 -22.13
N LYS A 250 2.77 2.80 -23.34
CA LYS A 250 3.72 2.08 -24.20
C LYS A 250 5.17 2.39 -23.85
N LYS A 251 5.41 3.53 -23.19
CA LYS A 251 6.75 3.88 -22.72
C LYS A 251 7.18 2.91 -21.65
N ASP A 252 8.32 2.25 -21.86
CA ASP A 252 8.99 1.47 -20.82
C ASP A 252 9.49 2.39 -19.71
N ARG A 253 9.10 2.09 -18.46
CA ARG A 253 9.45 2.83 -17.26
C ARG A 253 10.19 1.97 -16.23
N SER A 254 10.63 0.78 -16.61
CA SER A 254 11.30 -0.16 -15.69
C SER A 254 12.51 0.48 -14.99
N GLU A 255 13.35 1.20 -15.74
CA GLU A 255 14.50 1.91 -15.16
C GLU A 255 14.07 3.12 -14.30
N GLU A 256 12.98 3.81 -14.67
CA GLU A 256 12.41 4.89 -13.85
C GLU A 256 11.93 4.34 -12.49
N VAL A 257 11.18 3.23 -12.49
CA VAL A 257 10.72 2.54 -11.26
C VAL A 257 11.91 2.12 -10.42
N LYS A 258 12.88 1.41 -11.01
CA LYS A 258 14.07 0.93 -10.31
C LYS A 258 14.87 2.07 -9.66
N SER A 259 15.05 3.19 -10.36
CA SER A 259 15.77 4.35 -9.82
C SER A 259 15.05 4.99 -8.63
N VAL A 260 13.71 5.01 -8.66
CA VAL A 260 12.87 5.53 -7.58
C VAL A 260 12.93 4.63 -6.34
N GLU A 261 12.89 3.30 -6.52
CA GLU A 261 12.92 2.34 -5.42
C GLU A 261 14.28 2.24 -4.72
N ILE A 262 15.36 2.36 -5.46
CA ILE A 262 16.72 2.33 -4.89
C ILE A 262 17.06 3.66 -4.19
N GLY A 263 16.43 4.76 -4.59
CA GLY A 263 16.82 6.11 -4.22
C GLY A 263 18.08 6.58 -4.97
N LYS A 264 18.41 7.87 -4.86
CA LYS A 264 19.65 8.42 -5.41
C LYS A 264 20.83 7.86 -4.62
N LYS A 265 21.79 7.22 -5.28
CA LYS A 265 23.10 6.96 -4.68
C LYS A 265 23.76 8.32 -4.44
N GLU A 266 24.14 8.59 -3.20
CA GLU A 266 25.01 9.71 -2.83
C GLU A 266 26.38 9.56 -3.49
#